data_0948cc00498e259a026bb4920672c007
#
_entry.id   0948cc00498e259a026bb4920672c007
#
_cell.length_a   1.000
_cell.length_b   1.000
_cell.length_c   1.000
_cell.angle_alpha   90.00
_cell.angle_beta   90.00
_cell.angle_gamma   90.00
#
_symmetry.space_group_name_H-M   'P 1'
#
loop_
_entity.id
_entity.type
_entity.pdbx_description
1 polymer ?
#
loop_
_entity_poly.entity_id
_entity_poly.type
_entity_poly.pdbx_seq_one_letter_code
_entity_poly.pdbx_strand_id
1 'polypeptide(L)'
;KQYINLYKKLKDFDEFDVFFSFRSSLRSKFIKFYISSKSKYQFDKKKYIKGHQVEKYNNFINDSLNINTFAGKLILHTKEKNTDGKNKLLGINPGASYGSAKRWYPKEFAKVAIDLSSQYDIIIFGGPNEKDIAKDIEKYLIEKGVENYKNLAAQITINELITQISNLDLFITGDSGPMHLAAAFQIPTVAIFGPTKDNETSQWMNEKSMIVKKNLDCQPCMKRTCPLKHHNCMKMVVASDVLRAVKTFN
;
A
#
# COMPACT_ATOMS: atom_id res chain seq x y z
N LYS A 1 16.02 1.35 -27.82
CA LYS A 1 15.37 2.70 -27.73
C LYS A 1 15.13 3.14 -26.27
N GLN A 2 14.58 2.30 -25.38
CA GLN A 2 14.23 2.70 -23.99
C GLN A 2 15.44 3.15 -23.15
N TYR A 3 16.56 2.45 -23.18
CA TYR A 3 17.80 2.81 -22.45
C TYR A 3 18.50 4.03 -23.04
N ILE A 4 18.41 4.23 -24.36
CA ILE A 4 18.98 5.43 -25.02
C ILE A 4 18.22 6.69 -24.57
N ASN A 5 16.88 6.61 -24.54
CA ASN A 5 16.06 7.73 -24.06
C ASN A 5 16.30 8.00 -22.56
N LEU A 6 16.48 6.94 -21.76
CA LEU A 6 16.81 7.06 -20.34
C LEU A 6 18.17 7.74 -20.17
N TYR A 7 19.19 7.32 -20.92
CA TYR A 7 20.52 7.92 -20.90
C TYR A 7 20.49 9.42 -21.24
N LYS A 8 19.78 9.80 -22.31
CA LYS A 8 19.62 11.23 -22.67
C LYS A 8 19.03 12.02 -21.50
N LYS A 9 17.93 11.56 -20.92
CA LYS A 9 17.31 12.21 -19.75
C LYS A 9 18.24 12.31 -18.53
N LEU A 10 19.13 11.32 -18.32
CA LEU A 10 20.08 11.37 -17.20
C LEU A 10 21.18 12.41 -17.41
N LYS A 11 21.48 12.76 -18.67
CA LYS A 11 22.44 13.82 -19.03
C LYS A 11 21.88 15.23 -18.81
N ASP A 12 20.56 15.38 -18.74
CA ASP A 12 19.91 16.67 -18.51
C ASP A 12 19.95 17.11 -17.02
N PHE A 13 20.40 16.23 -16.13
CA PHE A 13 20.57 16.56 -14.71
C PHE A 13 21.96 17.10 -14.43
N ASP A 14 22.02 18.13 -13.60
CA ASP A 14 23.26 18.58 -12.98
C ASP A 14 23.89 17.51 -12.08
N GLU A 15 25.11 17.71 -11.65
CA GLU A 15 25.80 16.81 -10.75
C GLU A 15 25.16 16.85 -9.36
N PHE A 16 24.74 15.66 -8.86
CA PHE A 16 24.25 15.51 -7.48
C PHE A 16 25.41 15.28 -6.51
N ASP A 17 25.30 15.75 -5.28
CA ASP A 17 26.25 15.40 -4.24
C ASP A 17 26.20 13.92 -3.91
N VAL A 18 24.98 13.37 -3.77
CA VAL A 18 24.78 11.97 -3.40
C VAL A 18 23.59 11.36 -4.17
N PHE A 19 23.79 10.14 -4.66
CA PHE A 19 22.75 9.35 -5.31
C PHE A 19 22.53 8.03 -4.58
N PHE A 20 21.29 7.76 -4.14
CA PHE A 20 20.88 6.50 -3.55
C PHE A 20 19.94 5.74 -4.47
N SER A 21 20.26 4.49 -4.76
CA SER A 21 19.36 3.56 -5.45
C SER A 21 18.85 2.51 -4.49
N PHE A 22 17.56 2.57 -4.16
CA PHE A 22 16.87 1.58 -3.31
C PHE A 22 16.46 0.30 -4.04
N ARG A 23 16.79 0.17 -5.32
CA ARG A 23 16.48 -0.99 -6.15
C ARG A 23 17.73 -1.62 -6.72
N SER A 24 17.73 -2.96 -6.86
CA SER A 24 18.85 -3.76 -7.39
C SER A 24 18.62 -4.29 -8.82
N SER A 25 17.61 -3.75 -9.55
CA SER A 25 17.31 -4.14 -10.93
C SER A 25 18.39 -3.69 -11.92
N LEU A 26 18.48 -4.32 -13.09
CA LEU A 26 19.39 -3.90 -14.17
C LEU A 26 19.18 -2.42 -14.54
N ARG A 27 17.91 -1.98 -14.63
CA ARG A 27 17.59 -0.58 -14.90
C ARG A 27 18.12 0.36 -13.81
N SER A 28 18.03 0.01 -12.55
CA SER A 28 18.53 0.84 -11.46
C SER A 28 20.06 0.88 -11.42
N LYS A 29 20.73 -0.21 -11.77
CA LYS A 29 22.19 -0.24 -11.96
C LYS A 29 22.63 0.64 -13.12
N PHE A 30 21.89 0.62 -14.25
CA PHE A 30 22.12 1.50 -15.39
C PHE A 30 21.98 2.98 -14.97
N ILE A 31 20.93 3.34 -14.24
CA ILE A 31 20.73 4.71 -13.73
C ILE A 31 21.91 5.11 -12.85
N LYS A 32 22.30 4.28 -11.87
CA LYS A 32 23.45 4.53 -10.99
C LYS A 32 24.74 4.76 -11.78
N PHE A 33 24.96 4.01 -12.85
CA PHE A 33 26.16 4.13 -13.65
C PHE A 33 26.24 5.48 -14.38
N TYR A 34 25.14 5.91 -15.00
CA TYR A 34 25.13 7.08 -15.88
C TYR A 34 24.73 8.40 -15.23
N ILE A 35 24.07 8.40 -14.06
CA ILE A 35 23.75 9.64 -13.33
C ILE A 35 25.03 10.36 -12.90
N SER A 36 25.10 11.69 -13.07
CA SER A 36 26.20 12.49 -12.52
C SER A 36 26.02 12.67 -11.02
N SER A 37 26.99 12.20 -10.22
CA SER A 37 26.96 12.35 -8.75
C SER A 37 28.33 12.06 -8.15
N LYS A 38 28.73 12.86 -7.14
CA LYS A 38 29.99 12.69 -6.41
C LYS A 38 30.07 11.36 -5.66
N SER A 39 28.95 10.94 -5.06
CA SER A 39 28.83 9.66 -4.35
C SER A 39 27.61 8.87 -4.81
N LYS A 40 27.75 7.55 -4.99
CA LYS A 40 26.67 6.70 -5.54
C LYS A 40 26.55 5.41 -4.75
N TYR A 41 25.39 5.19 -4.12
CA TYR A 41 25.10 4.02 -3.29
C TYR A 41 23.98 3.17 -3.90
N GLN A 42 24.05 1.87 -3.68
CA GLN A 42 23.08 0.92 -4.19
C GLN A 42 22.67 -0.05 -3.09
N PHE A 43 21.38 -0.15 -2.84
CA PHE A 43 20.81 -1.09 -1.87
C PHE A 43 21.12 -2.54 -2.27
N ASP A 44 21.70 -3.29 -1.33
CA ASP A 44 21.94 -4.72 -1.50
C ASP A 44 20.97 -5.52 -0.61
N LYS A 45 20.03 -6.22 -1.25
CA LYS A 45 19.09 -7.09 -0.56
C LYS A 45 19.74 -8.23 0.24
N LYS A 46 20.95 -8.63 -0.13
CA LYS A 46 21.68 -9.70 0.58
C LYS A 46 22.31 -9.21 1.88
N LYS A 47 22.64 -7.92 1.97
CA LYS A 47 23.19 -7.30 3.17
C LYS A 47 22.08 -6.99 4.19
N TYR A 48 20.94 -6.49 3.74
CA TYR A 48 19.83 -6.03 4.61
C TYR A 48 18.69 -7.05 4.58
N ILE A 49 18.84 -8.16 5.30
CA ILE A 49 17.91 -9.30 5.23
C ILE A 49 16.80 -9.19 6.29
N LYS A 50 17.14 -8.79 7.53
CA LYS A 50 16.24 -8.79 8.68
C LYS A 50 15.52 -7.45 8.88
N GLY A 51 14.34 -7.50 9.48
CA GLY A 51 13.55 -6.32 9.87
C GLY A 51 12.58 -5.84 8.80
N HIS A 52 11.86 -4.78 9.12
CA HIS A 52 10.93 -4.13 8.22
C HIS A 52 11.65 -3.40 7.08
N GLN A 53 10.99 -3.22 5.94
CA GLN A 53 11.62 -2.59 4.76
C GLN A 53 12.08 -1.15 5.05
N VAL A 54 11.38 -0.43 5.91
CA VAL A 54 11.78 0.92 6.35
C VAL A 54 13.11 0.87 7.13
N GLU A 55 13.26 -0.07 8.07
CA GLU A 55 14.52 -0.27 8.81
C GLU A 55 15.67 -0.65 7.87
N LYS A 56 15.40 -1.56 6.92
CA LYS A 56 16.40 -1.97 5.93
C LYS A 56 16.92 -0.78 5.12
N TYR A 57 16.02 0.12 4.73
CA TYR A 57 16.39 1.33 3.98
C TYR A 57 17.12 2.35 4.88
N ASN A 58 16.68 2.52 6.12
CA ASN A 58 17.37 3.37 7.09
C ASN A 58 18.79 2.89 7.34
N ASN A 59 18.98 1.59 7.60
CA ASN A 59 20.30 1.00 7.82
C ASN A 59 21.20 1.13 6.58
N PHE A 60 20.63 1.02 5.37
CA PHE A 60 21.36 1.28 4.13
C PHE A 60 21.87 2.71 4.04
N ILE A 61 21.05 3.70 4.40
CA ILE A 61 21.48 5.12 4.45
C ILE A 61 22.55 5.31 5.52
N ASN A 62 22.34 4.78 6.73
CA ASN A 62 23.29 4.86 7.82
C ASN A 62 24.67 4.33 7.42
N ASP A 63 24.72 3.12 6.86
CA ASP A 63 25.95 2.50 6.40
C ASP A 63 26.63 3.29 5.25
N SER A 64 25.81 3.86 4.37
CA SER A 64 26.33 4.62 3.20
C SER A 64 26.95 5.95 3.59
N LEU A 65 26.40 6.61 4.61
CA LEU A 65 26.84 7.94 5.06
C LEU A 65 27.69 7.89 6.34
N ASN A 66 27.90 6.69 6.90
CA ASN A 66 28.57 6.50 8.18
C ASN A 66 27.92 7.33 9.31
N ILE A 67 26.59 7.26 9.40
CA ILE A 67 25.76 7.89 10.44
C ILE A 67 24.98 6.83 11.22
N ASN A 68 24.39 7.21 12.34
CA ASN A 68 23.56 6.30 13.13
C ASN A 68 22.26 6.99 13.53
N THR A 69 21.20 6.73 12.76
CA THR A 69 19.86 7.27 12.97
C THR A 69 18.84 6.15 13.07
N PHE A 70 17.76 6.38 13.81
CA PHE A 70 16.63 5.46 13.89
C PHE A 70 15.59 5.78 12.84
N ALA A 71 14.93 4.74 12.32
CA ALA A 71 13.81 4.90 11.43
C ALA A 71 12.59 5.45 12.20
N GLY A 72 12.17 6.66 11.86
CA GLY A 72 10.98 7.30 12.42
C GLY A 72 9.68 6.89 11.73
N LYS A 73 8.55 7.48 12.15
CA LYS A 73 7.25 7.34 11.46
C LYS A 73 7.36 7.82 10.02
N LEU A 74 6.56 7.22 9.13
CA LEU A 74 6.39 7.77 7.78
C LEU A 74 5.70 9.14 7.87
N ILE A 75 6.14 10.11 7.09
CA ILE A 75 5.59 11.46 7.08
C ILE A 75 5.24 11.85 5.65
N LEU A 76 4.02 12.33 5.45
CA LEU A 76 3.57 12.99 4.23
C LEU A 76 2.90 14.30 4.60
N HIS A 77 3.23 15.36 3.87
CA HIS A 77 2.64 16.68 4.04
C HIS A 77 1.53 16.87 3.00
N THR A 78 0.33 17.16 3.49
CA THR A 78 -0.83 17.53 2.66
C THR A 78 -1.49 18.77 3.24
N LYS A 79 -2.51 19.27 2.55
CA LYS A 79 -3.41 20.28 3.12
C LYS A 79 -4.11 19.70 4.35
N GLU A 80 -4.45 20.57 5.30
CA GLU A 80 -5.16 20.18 6.51
C GLU A 80 -6.44 19.38 6.21
N LYS A 81 -6.73 18.43 7.10
CA LYS A 81 -7.96 17.63 7.03
C LYS A 81 -9.16 18.57 7.22
N ASN A 82 -10.07 18.60 6.26
CA ASN A 82 -11.32 19.32 6.43
C ASN A 82 -12.29 18.44 7.24
N THR A 83 -12.52 18.79 8.49
CA THR A 83 -13.35 18.04 9.44
C THR A 83 -14.75 18.60 9.64
N ASP A 84 -15.11 19.69 8.95
CA ASP A 84 -16.35 20.39 9.16
C ASP A 84 -17.57 19.57 8.73
N GLY A 85 -18.32 19.05 9.71
CA GLY A 85 -19.71 18.57 9.58
C GLY A 85 -19.94 17.37 8.64
N LYS A 86 -18.89 16.64 8.27
CA LYS A 86 -19.00 15.49 7.35
C LYS A 86 -19.18 14.19 8.13
N ASN A 87 -19.93 13.27 7.53
CA ASN A 87 -19.97 11.88 7.96
C ASN A 87 -18.54 11.28 7.99
N LYS A 88 -18.31 10.30 8.84
CA LYS A 88 -17.05 9.55 8.86
C LYS A 88 -16.80 8.90 7.49
N LEU A 89 -15.56 8.83 7.05
CA LEU A 89 -15.16 8.29 5.76
C LEU A 89 -14.47 6.94 5.90
N LEU A 90 -15.03 5.91 5.24
CA LEU A 90 -14.40 4.61 5.06
C LEU A 90 -13.77 4.51 3.68
N GLY A 91 -12.46 4.33 3.61
CA GLY A 91 -11.77 3.98 2.38
C GLY A 91 -11.67 2.47 2.18
N ILE A 92 -11.89 2.01 0.96
CA ILE A 92 -11.68 0.61 0.55
C ILE A 92 -10.73 0.57 -0.63
N ASN A 93 -9.63 -0.20 -0.51
CA ASN A 93 -8.70 -0.41 -1.61
C ASN A 93 -8.53 -1.91 -1.90
N PRO A 94 -9.32 -2.46 -2.83
CA PRO A 94 -9.34 -3.90 -3.12
C PRO A 94 -8.17 -4.36 -3.99
N GLY A 95 -7.41 -3.42 -4.55
CA GLY A 95 -6.40 -3.68 -5.54
C GLY A 95 -5.06 -4.13 -5.00
N ALA A 96 -4.30 -4.79 -5.87
CA ALA A 96 -2.88 -5.07 -5.66
C ALA A 96 -2.19 -5.22 -7.01
N SER A 97 -1.38 -4.24 -7.39
CA SER A 97 -0.60 -4.26 -8.62
C SER A 97 0.50 -5.34 -8.65
N TYR A 98 0.87 -5.87 -7.49
CA TYR A 98 1.81 -6.99 -7.39
C TYR A 98 1.32 -8.25 -8.11
N GLY A 99 0.02 -8.60 -7.97
CA GLY A 99 -0.59 -9.75 -8.61
C GLY A 99 -1.86 -10.23 -7.92
N SER A 100 -2.59 -11.12 -8.58
CA SER A 100 -3.89 -11.63 -8.11
C SER A 100 -3.81 -12.36 -6.76
N ALA A 101 -2.67 -12.93 -6.41
CA ALA A 101 -2.49 -13.63 -5.14
C ALA A 101 -2.69 -12.74 -3.90
N LYS A 102 -2.49 -11.40 -4.02
CA LYS A 102 -2.73 -10.44 -2.94
C LYS A 102 -4.15 -9.88 -2.88
N ARG A 103 -4.98 -10.18 -3.87
CA ARG A 103 -6.32 -9.61 -3.98
C ARG A 103 -7.30 -10.38 -3.11
N TRP A 104 -7.91 -9.68 -2.16
CA TRP A 104 -9.05 -10.22 -1.44
C TRP A 104 -10.32 -10.11 -2.29
N TYR A 105 -11.36 -10.79 -1.92
CA TYR A 105 -12.56 -10.95 -2.75
C TYR A 105 -13.47 -9.73 -2.71
N PRO A 106 -13.95 -9.22 -3.87
CA PRO A 106 -14.85 -8.06 -3.94
C PRO A 106 -16.08 -8.21 -3.07
N LYS A 107 -16.67 -9.42 -3.08
CA LYS A 107 -17.84 -9.74 -2.24
C LYS A 107 -17.58 -9.54 -0.73
N GLU A 108 -16.40 -9.86 -0.27
CA GLU A 108 -16.07 -9.72 1.16
C GLU A 108 -15.78 -8.24 1.51
N PHE A 109 -15.13 -7.47 0.62
CA PHE A 109 -15.03 -6.02 0.75
C PHE A 109 -16.42 -5.37 0.80
N ALA A 110 -17.32 -5.77 -0.09
CA ALA A 110 -18.68 -5.25 -0.13
C ALA A 110 -19.46 -5.55 1.14
N LYS A 111 -19.35 -6.77 1.70
CA LYS A 111 -19.99 -7.11 2.98
C LYS A 111 -19.55 -6.21 4.12
N VAL A 112 -18.23 -5.93 4.21
CA VAL A 112 -17.69 -5.01 5.21
C VAL A 112 -18.23 -3.60 5.00
N ALA A 113 -18.26 -3.12 3.76
CA ALA A 113 -18.78 -1.81 3.41
C ALA A 113 -20.27 -1.68 3.75
N ILE A 114 -21.09 -2.68 3.42
CA ILE A 114 -22.53 -2.72 3.73
C ILE A 114 -22.76 -2.66 5.25
N ASP A 115 -22.02 -3.45 6.03
CA ASP A 115 -22.15 -3.48 7.49
C ASP A 115 -21.80 -2.13 8.15
N LEU A 116 -20.85 -1.39 7.55
CA LEU A 116 -20.38 -0.10 8.05
C LEU A 116 -21.09 1.11 7.41
N SER A 117 -21.95 0.93 6.41
CA SER A 117 -22.57 2.01 5.64
C SER A 117 -23.48 2.93 6.46
N SER A 118 -24.03 2.45 7.57
CA SER A 118 -24.83 3.27 8.49
C SER A 118 -23.97 4.26 9.32
N GLN A 119 -22.65 4.07 9.37
CA GLN A 119 -21.72 4.88 10.19
C GLN A 119 -20.72 5.66 9.33
N TYR A 120 -20.50 5.25 8.08
CA TYR A 120 -19.48 5.79 7.19
C TYR A 120 -20.01 6.02 5.78
N ASP A 121 -19.59 7.11 5.16
CA ASP A 121 -19.63 7.26 3.71
C ASP A 121 -18.44 6.50 3.11
N ILE A 122 -18.66 5.75 2.03
CA ILE A 122 -17.71 4.79 1.49
C ILE A 122 -16.99 5.37 0.28
N ILE A 123 -15.65 5.23 0.24
CA ILE A 123 -14.83 5.58 -0.93
C ILE A 123 -14.10 4.33 -1.40
N ILE A 124 -14.34 3.93 -2.64
CA ILE A 124 -13.64 2.80 -3.28
C ILE A 124 -12.48 3.36 -4.10
N PHE A 125 -11.25 2.94 -3.77
CA PHE A 125 -10.04 3.28 -4.49
C PHE A 125 -9.60 2.15 -5.42
N GLY A 126 -8.74 2.48 -6.38
CA GLY A 126 -8.11 1.51 -7.27
C GLY A 126 -7.38 2.20 -8.42
N GLY A 127 -6.31 1.59 -8.90
CA GLY A 127 -5.64 2.01 -10.11
C GLY A 127 -6.38 1.56 -11.39
N PRO A 128 -5.87 1.91 -12.57
CA PRO A 128 -6.51 1.56 -13.85
C PRO A 128 -6.78 0.06 -14.04
N ASN A 129 -5.90 -0.80 -13.53
CA ASN A 129 -6.02 -2.27 -13.62
C ASN A 129 -6.96 -2.87 -12.55
N GLU A 130 -7.58 -2.04 -11.74
CA GLU A 130 -8.41 -2.45 -10.59
C GLU A 130 -9.86 -1.97 -10.73
N LYS A 131 -10.16 -1.34 -11.87
CA LYS A 131 -11.49 -0.80 -12.19
C LYS A 131 -12.60 -1.86 -12.12
N ASP A 132 -12.32 -3.07 -12.62
CA ASP A 132 -13.32 -4.15 -12.64
C ASP A 132 -13.61 -4.66 -11.22
N ILE A 133 -12.59 -4.82 -10.38
CA ILE A 133 -12.76 -5.22 -8.98
C ILE A 133 -13.58 -4.19 -8.20
N ALA A 134 -13.33 -2.90 -8.45
CA ALA A 134 -14.09 -1.81 -7.83
C ALA A 134 -15.56 -1.81 -8.27
N LYS A 135 -15.82 -2.07 -9.57
CA LYS A 135 -17.19 -2.22 -10.09
C LYS A 135 -17.91 -3.43 -9.49
N ASP A 136 -17.21 -4.54 -9.27
CA ASP A 136 -17.82 -5.71 -8.62
C ASP A 136 -18.27 -5.36 -7.17
N ILE A 137 -17.48 -4.59 -6.43
CA ILE A 137 -17.89 -4.11 -5.10
C ILE A 137 -19.10 -3.20 -5.21
N GLU A 138 -19.07 -2.21 -6.11
CA GLU A 138 -20.15 -1.26 -6.36
C GLU A 138 -21.46 -1.98 -6.68
N LYS A 139 -21.43 -3.02 -7.52
CA LYS A 139 -22.59 -3.84 -7.83
C LYS A 139 -23.23 -4.43 -6.57
N TYR A 140 -22.44 -5.00 -5.65
CA TYR A 140 -22.97 -5.53 -4.39
C TYR A 140 -23.55 -4.43 -3.49
N LEU A 141 -22.98 -3.21 -3.48
CA LEU A 141 -23.52 -2.08 -2.72
C LEU A 141 -24.90 -1.68 -3.26
N ILE A 142 -25.02 -1.54 -4.58
CA ILE A 142 -26.27 -1.22 -5.25
C ILE A 142 -27.35 -2.29 -4.97
N GLU A 143 -27.00 -3.58 -5.09
CA GLU A 143 -27.93 -4.69 -4.82
C GLU A 143 -28.44 -4.68 -3.37
N LYS A 144 -27.72 -4.05 -2.45
CA LYS A 144 -28.10 -3.92 -1.03
C LYS A 144 -28.66 -2.54 -0.65
N GLY A 145 -28.89 -1.67 -1.64
CA GLY A 145 -29.48 -0.35 -1.42
C GLY A 145 -28.55 0.64 -0.68
N VAL A 146 -27.24 0.43 -0.73
CA VAL A 146 -26.27 1.39 -0.19
C VAL A 146 -26.06 2.50 -1.21
N GLU A 147 -26.36 3.73 -0.84
CA GLU A 147 -26.29 4.91 -1.74
C GLU A 147 -25.12 5.86 -1.38
N ASN A 148 -24.65 5.82 -0.13
CA ASN A 148 -23.61 6.70 0.40
C ASN A 148 -22.20 6.19 0.07
N TYR A 149 -21.89 6.00 -1.20
CA TYR A 149 -20.57 5.61 -1.67
C TYR A 149 -20.09 6.41 -2.88
N LYS A 150 -18.78 6.42 -3.09
CA LYS A 150 -18.13 6.95 -4.31
C LYS A 150 -17.09 5.94 -4.80
N ASN A 151 -17.17 5.58 -6.08
CA ASN A 151 -16.15 4.77 -6.74
C ASN A 151 -15.16 5.68 -7.47
N LEU A 152 -13.96 5.84 -6.92
CA LEU A 152 -12.88 6.66 -7.48
C LEU A 152 -11.81 5.82 -8.22
N ALA A 153 -12.04 4.53 -8.42
CA ALA A 153 -11.09 3.66 -9.09
C ALA A 153 -10.80 4.11 -10.53
N ALA A 154 -9.52 4.31 -10.83
CA ALA A 154 -9.03 4.82 -12.12
C ALA A 154 -9.54 6.24 -12.51
N GLN A 155 -10.00 7.04 -11.55
CA GLN A 155 -10.56 8.38 -11.81
C GLN A 155 -9.72 9.49 -11.19
N ILE A 156 -8.80 9.17 -10.30
CA ILE A 156 -8.01 10.16 -9.55
C ILE A 156 -6.51 9.99 -9.79
N THR A 157 -5.80 11.09 -9.68
CA THR A 157 -4.34 11.15 -9.69
C THR A 157 -3.77 10.64 -8.36
N ILE A 158 -2.44 10.42 -8.32
CA ILE A 158 -1.74 10.05 -7.08
C ILE A 158 -1.87 11.16 -6.01
N ASN A 159 -1.81 12.44 -6.40
CA ASN A 159 -1.94 13.55 -5.46
C ASN A 159 -3.36 13.61 -4.85
N GLU A 160 -4.38 13.40 -5.66
CA GLU A 160 -5.76 13.30 -5.19
C GLU A 160 -5.95 12.08 -4.29
N LEU A 161 -5.36 10.91 -4.64
CA LEU A 161 -5.38 9.72 -3.78
C LEU A 161 -4.78 9.99 -2.40
N ILE A 162 -3.63 10.67 -2.34
CA ILE A 162 -2.97 11.06 -1.09
C ILE A 162 -3.91 11.94 -0.26
N THR A 163 -4.52 12.96 -0.88
CA THR A 163 -5.48 13.86 -0.23
C THR A 163 -6.73 13.11 0.25
N GLN A 164 -7.28 12.21 -0.56
CA GLN A 164 -8.45 11.43 -0.15
C GLN A 164 -8.13 10.51 1.03
N ILE A 165 -6.99 9.83 1.00
CA ILE A 165 -6.58 8.94 2.11
C ILE A 165 -6.34 9.74 3.39
N SER A 166 -5.75 10.94 3.33
CA SER A 166 -5.52 11.76 4.53
C SER A 166 -6.82 12.19 5.24
N ASN A 167 -7.95 12.19 4.54
CA ASN A 167 -9.26 12.55 5.09
C ASN A 167 -10.07 11.36 5.65
N LEU A 168 -9.57 10.14 5.53
CA LEU A 168 -10.30 8.95 6.00
C LEU A 168 -10.32 8.87 7.53
N ASP A 169 -11.37 8.23 8.05
CA ASP A 169 -11.51 7.86 9.46
C ASP A 169 -11.27 6.36 9.66
N LEU A 170 -11.38 5.57 8.60
CA LEU A 170 -11.08 4.14 8.58
C LEU A 170 -10.61 3.73 7.18
N PHE A 171 -9.62 2.85 7.09
CA PHE A 171 -9.15 2.32 5.82
C PHE A 171 -9.05 0.80 5.83
N ILE A 172 -9.63 0.14 4.84
CA ILE A 172 -9.57 -1.32 4.65
C ILE A 172 -8.89 -1.61 3.32
N THR A 173 -7.79 -2.32 3.37
CA THR A 173 -6.94 -2.52 2.20
C THR A 173 -6.21 -3.87 2.22
N GLY A 174 -5.72 -4.31 1.08
CA GLY A 174 -4.68 -5.33 1.02
C GLY A 174 -3.27 -4.76 1.23
N ASP A 175 -2.26 -5.61 1.24
CA ASP A 175 -0.83 -5.22 1.21
C ASP A 175 -0.51 -4.49 -0.12
N SER A 176 -0.58 -3.16 -0.10
CA SER A 176 -0.50 -2.29 -1.27
C SER A 176 0.11 -0.92 -0.94
N GLY A 177 0.45 -0.13 -1.98
CA GLY A 177 0.97 1.22 -1.80
C GLY A 177 0.08 2.14 -0.94
N PRO A 178 -1.23 2.22 -1.18
CA PRO A 178 -2.17 2.99 -0.37
C PRO A 178 -2.16 2.66 1.13
N MET A 179 -1.87 1.43 1.52
CA MET A 179 -1.68 1.04 2.93
C MET A 179 -0.57 1.86 3.61
N HIS A 180 0.53 2.10 2.90
CA HIS A 180 1.65 2.88 3.43
C HIS A 180 1.34 4.38 3.50
N LEU A 181 0.49 4.89 2.58
CA LEU A 181 -0.03 6.26 2.67
C LEU A 181 -0.88 6.43 3.93
N ALA A 182 -1.79 5.50 4.20
CA ALA A 182 -2.59 5.50 5.41
C ALA A 182 -1.73 5.42 6.68
N ALA A 183 -0.65 4.63 6.67
CA ALA A 183 0.31 4.57 7.76
C ALA A 183 1.02 5.91 8.00
N ALA A 184 1.38 6.64 6.95
CA ALA A 184 2.02 7.95 7.06
C ALA A 184 1.08 9.00 7.67
N PHE A 185 -0.23 8.89 7.49
CA PHE A 185 -1.24 9.75 8.09
C PHE A 185 -1.82 9.21 9.41
N GLN A 186 -1.32 8.07 9.91
CA GLN A 186 -1.82 7.40 11.13
C GLN A 186 -3.34 7.13 11.08
N ILE A 187 -3.87 6.83 9.89
CA ILE A 187 -5.27 6.49 9.69
C ILE A 187 -5.54 5.10 10.29
N PRO A 188 -6.62 4.90 11.07
CA PRO A 188 -7.07 3.59 11.48
C PRO A 188 -7.19 2.65 10.28
N THR A 189 -6.39 1.57 10.25
CA THR A 189 -6.25 0.74 9.05
C THR A 189 -6.31 -0.75 9.36
N VAL A 190 -7.19 -1.47 8.68
CA VAL A 190 -7.18 -2.94 8.63
C VAL A 190 -6.57 -3.39 7.31
N ALA A 191 -5.46 -4.09 7.38
CA ALA A 191 -4.77 -4.62 6.20
C ALA A 191 -4.90 -6.15 6.11
N ILE A 192 -5.35 -6.63 4.94
CA ILE A 192 -5.48 -8.05 4.66
C ILE A 192 -4.19 -8.55 4.02
N PHE A 193 -3.54 -9.51 4.68
CA PHE A 193 -2.31 -10.13 4.21
C PHE A 193 -2.55 -11.60 3.82
N GLY A 194 -1.99 -12.00 2.71
CA GLY A 194 -2.04 -13.36 2.21
C GLY A 194 -0.63 -13.90 1.90
N PRO A 195 -0.16 -13.82 0.65
CA PRO A 195 1.07 -14.48 0.21
C PRO A 195 2.36 -13.79 0.61
N THR A 196 2.30 -12.61 1.23
CA THR A 196 3.45 -11.76 1.51
C THR A 196 3.81 -11.71 2.99
N LYS A 197 5.01 -11.24 3.28
CA LYS A 197 5.57 -11.14 4.62
C LYS A 197 5.12 -9.85 5.30
N ASP A 198 4.13 -9.95 6.16
CA ASP A 198 3.61 -8.82 6.93
C ASP A 198 4.68 -8.17 7.82
N ASN A 199 5.57 -8.94 8.42
CA ASN A 199 6.68 -8.43 9.22
C ASN A 199 7.70 -7.60 8.44
N GLU A 200 7.72 -7.69 7.10
CA GLU A 200 8.61 -6.89 6.25
C GLU A 200 7.93 -5.67 5.65
N THR A 201 6.60 -5.68 5.45
CA THR A 201 5.88 -4.66 4.67
C THR A 201 4.57 -4.17 5.29
N SER A 202 4.31 -4.42 6.56
CA SER A 202 3.11 -3.92 7.23
C SER A 202 3.08 -2.39 7.37
N GLN A 203 2.05 -1.87 8.03
CA GLN A 203 1.85 -0.45 8.27
C GLN A 203 2.87 0.07 9.29
N TRP A 204 4.00 0.54 8.80
CA TRP A 204 5.13 0.97 9.63
C TRP A 204 4.73 2.02 10.67
N MET A 205 4.91 1.70 11.96
CA MET A 205 4.64 2.59 13.09
C MET A 205 3.26 3.27 13.08
N ASN A 206 2.27 2.65 12.44
CA ASN A 206 0.88 3.06 12.57
C ASN A 206 0.27 2.41 13.81
N GLU A 207 0.07 3.21 14.87
CA GLU A 207 -0.45 2.73 16.16
C GLU A 207 -1.89 2.25 16.08
N LYS A 208 -2.65 2.76 15.11
CA LYS A 208 -4.04 2.38 14.84
C LYS A 208 -4.11 1.44 13.63
N SER A 209 -3.43 0.30 13.71
CA SER A 209 -3.42 -0.65 12.59
C SER A 209 -3.60 -2.09 13.05
N MET A 210 -4.35 -2.84 12.25
CA MET A 210 -4.57 -4.26 12.44
C MET A 210 -4.25 -5.04 11.17
N ILE A 211 -3.67 -6.22 11.34
CA ILE A 211 -3.41 -7.15 10.25
C ILE A 211 -4.38 -8.32 10.37
N VAL A 212 -5.13 -8.58 9.30
CA VAL A 212 -5.98 -9.76 9.19
C VAL A 212 -5.35 -10.74 8.20
N LYS A 213 -5.00 -11.92 8.67
CA LYS A 213 -4.41 -13.01 7.88
C LYS A 213 -4.80 -14.38 8.42
N LYS A 214 -4.63 -15.40 7.62
CA LYS A 214 -4.68 -16.81 8.06
C LYS A 214 -3.26 -17.36 8.10
N ASN A 215 -3.02 -18.31 8.97
CA ASN A 215 -1.73 -19.01 9.06
C ASN A 215 -1.87 -20.34 8.32
N LEU A 216 -1.21 -20.45 7.17
CA LEU A 216 -1.18 -21.66 6.35
C LEU A 216 0.29 -22.05 6.08
N ASP A 217 0.57 -23.33 5.98
CA ASP A 217 1.93 -23.85 5.74
C ASP A 217 2.58 -23.31 4.46
N CYS A 218 1.76 -22.92 3.48
CA CYS A 218 2.23 -22.30 2.24
C CYS A 218 2.52 -20.80 2.33
N GLN A 219 2.31 -20.15 3.49
CA GLN A 219 2.57 -18.72 3.70
C GLN A 219 3.87 -18.48 4.47
N PRO A 220 4.60 -17.43 4.09
CA PRO A 220 4.44 -16.55 2.93
C PRO A 220 5.09 -17.13 1.66
N CYS A 221 4.33 -17.38 0.59
CA CYS A 221 4.89 -17.95 -0.64
C CYS A 221 5.55 -16.91 -1.57
N MET A 222 5.29 -15.63 -1.38
CA MET A 222 5.83 -14.52 -2.18
C MET A 222 5.55 -14.63 -3.69
N LYS A 223 4.46 -15.31 -4.09
CA LYS A 223 4.11 -15.50 -5.50
C LYS A 223 3.05 -14.49 -5.95
N ARG A 224 3.11 -14.09 -7.23
CA ARG A 224 2.15 -13.15 -7.83
C ARG A 224 0.79 -13.76 -8.12
N THR A 225 0.78 -15.07 -8.38
CA THR A 225 -0.41 -15.92 -8.53
C THR A 225 -0.27 -17.11 -7.58
N CYS A 226 -1.38 -17.61 -7.06
CA CYS A 226 -1.36 -18.76 -6.16
C CYS A 226 -0.85 -20.01 -6.89
N PRO A 227 0.33 -20.58 -6.54
CA PRO A 227 0.88 -21.72 -7.22
C PRO A 227 0.06 -23.00 -6.98
N LEU A 228 -0.64 -23.07 -5.85
CA LEU A 228 -1.49 -24.20 -5.45
C LEU A 228 -2.95 -24.04 -5.93
N LYS A 229 -3.27 -22.95 -6.64
CA LYS A 229 -4.58 -22.62 -7.20
C LYS A 229 -5.75 -22.51 -6.22
N HIS A 230 -5.60 -22.89 -4.96
CA HIS A 230 -6.69 -22.82 -3.96
C HIS A 230 -6.95 -21.43 -3.39
N HIS A 231 -5.93 -20.55 -3.36
CA HIS A 231 -5.96 -19.18 -2.85
C HIS A 231 -6.50 -19.03 -1.41
N ASN A 232 -6.34 -20.07 -0.58
CA ASN A 232 -6.94 -20.15 0.75
C ASN A 232 -6.46 -19.03 1.69
N CYS A 233 -5.23 -18.52 1.54
CA CYS A 233 -4.72 -17.41 2.34
C CYS A 233 -5.57 -16.13 2.24
N MET A 234 -6.30 -15.96 1.13
CA MET A 234 -7.25 -14.86 0.94
C MET A 234 -8.71 -15.34 1.05
N LYS A 235 -9.02 -16.54 0.53
CA LYS A 235 -10.39 -17.08 0.53
C LYS A 235 -10.92 -17.35 1.93
N MET A 236 -10.07 -17.78 2.86
CA MET A 236 -10.47 -18.08 4.23
C MET A 236 -10.60 -16.83 5.12
N VAL A 237 -10.05 -15.69 4.71
CA VAL A 237 -10.34 -14.41 5.36
C VAL A 237 -11.74 -14.00 4.95
N VAL A 238 -12.63 -13.83 5.91
CA VAL A 238 -14.03 -13.44 5.68
C VAL A 238 -14.33 -12.06 6.27
N ALA A 239 -15.39 -11.42 5.82
CA ALA A 239 -15.78 -10.07 6.25
C ALA A 239 -15.85 -9.93 7.79
N SER A 240 -16.36 -10.94 8.50
CA SER A 240 -16.42 -10.92 9.97
C SER A 240 -15.06 -10.87 10.67
N ASP A 241 -13.98 -11.39 10.03
CA ASP A 241 -12.63 -11.25 10.59
C ASP A 241 -12.18 -9.78 10.54
N VAL A 242 -12.47 -9.09 9.41
CA VAL A 242 -12.15 -7.67 9.21
C VAL A 242 -13.01 -6.78 10.14
N LEU A 243 -14.30 -7.04 10.23
CA LEU A 243 -15.20 -6.29 11.12
C LEU A 243 -14.82 -6.44 12.60
N ARG A 244 -14.33 -7.61 13.00
CA ARG A 244 -13.78 -7.82 14.36
C ARG A 244 -12.54 -6.95 14.59
N ALA A 245 -11.66 -6.84 13.60
CA ALA A 245 -10.50 -5.96 13.69
C ALA A 245 -10.90 -4.48 13.75
N VAL A 246 -11.91 -4.05 12.99
CA VAL A 246 -12.43 -2.67 13.04
C VAL A 246 -12.93 -2.31 14.44
N LYS A 247 -13.62 -3.23 15.13
CA LYS A 247 -14.14 -3.00 16.49
C LYS A 247 -13.05 -2.70 17.53
N THR A 248 -11.79 -3.03 17.26
CA THR A 248 -10.68 -2.72 18.18
C THR A 248 -10.24 -1.26 18.15
N PHE A 249 -10.72 -0.46 17.20
CA PHE A 249 -10.41 0.96 17.08
C PHE A 249 -11.40 1.88 17.82
N ASN A 250 -12.49 1.33 18.34
CA ASN A 250 -13.55 2.03 19.08
C ASN A 250 -13.29 2.01 20.58
#